data_d9c56fb6c3abbb4185f03025889836a4
#
_entry.id   d9c56fb6c3abbb4185f03025889836a4
#
_cell.length_a   1.000
_cell.length_b   1.000
_cell.length_c   1.000
_cell.angle_alpha   90.00
_cell.angle_beta   90.00
_cell.angle_gamma   90.00
#
_symmetry.space_group_name_H-M   'P 1'
#
loop_
_entity.id
_entity.type
_entity.pdbx_description
1 polymer ?
#
loop_
_entity_poly.entity_id
_entity_poly.type
_entity_poly.pdbx_seq_one_letter_code
_entity_poly.pdbx_strand_id
1 'polypeptide(L)'
;MPGHRTHAYIDWELFQKSYWRLHRNVDMPYLFLGRKHRVFFHDGASTIAIARQLYPNDPLAEQAAIVHCQLDTLCTADPLFKKQLDFLANLDARKRREAKKTGAQRKKTKSSKKTLCRDPFEDFDAFLKKAQEIQQMSKML
;
A
#
# COMPACT_ATOMS: atom_id res chain seq x y z
N MET A 1 9.91 8.08 -4.78
CA MET A 1 8.79 7.23 -4.37
C MET A 1 8.08 7.91 -3.19
N PRO A 2 6.76 8.06 -3.23
CA PRO A 2 6.02 8.55 -2.07
C PRO A 2 6.06 7.50 -0.95
N GLY A 3 5.88 7.93 0.30
CA GLY A 3 5.81 7.00 1.42
C GLY A 3 4.45 6.29 1.51
N HIS A 4 4.38 5.15 2.19
CA HIS A 4 3.11 4.43 2.41
C HIS A 4 1.98 5.30 2.99
N ARG A 5 2.36 6.34 3.73
CA ARG A 5 1.41 7.30 4.29
C ARG A 5 0.75 8.16 3.22
N THR A 6 1.51 8.51 2.18
CA THR A 6 1.02 9.27 1.03
C THR A 6 0.08 8.41 0.18
N HIS A 7 0.42 7.15 -0.06
CA HIS A 7 -0.49 6.21 -0.74
C HIS A 7 -1.80 6.03 0.04
N ALA A 8 -1.72 5.81 1.37
CA ALA A 8 -2.90 5.69 2.20
C ALA A 8 -3.77 6.94 2.23
N TYR A 9 -3.16 8.12 2.15
CA TYR A 9 -3.89 9.39 2.04
C TYR A 9 -4.66 9.46 0.71
N ILE A 10 -4.02 9.16 -0.41
CA ILE A 10 -4.67 9.14 -1.74
C ILE A 10 -5.78 8.10 -1.81
N ASP A 11 -5.58 6.92 -1.23
CA ASP A 11 -6.64 5.90 -1.13
C ASP A 11 -7.89 6.44 -0.42
N TRP A 12 -7.70 7.15 0.70
CA TRP A 12 -8.82 7.75 1.42
C TRP A 12 -9.54 8.82 0.62
N GLU A 13 -8.81 9.67 -0.11
CA GLU A 13 -9.40 10.69 -0.97
C GLU A 13 -10.22 10.09 -2.12
N LEU A 14 -9.72 9.01 -2.73
CA LEU A 14 -10.34 8.40 -3.92
C LEU A 14 -11.39 7.33 -3.58
N PHE A 15 -11.12 6.49 -2.57
CA PHE A 15 -11.90 5.28 -2.31
C PHE A 15 -12.56 5.25 -0.94
N GLN A 16 -12.33 6.26 -0.08
CA GLN A 16 -12.79 6.32 1.31
C GLN A 16 -12.36 5.09 2.15
N LYS A 17 -11.28 4.43 1.70
CA LYS A 17 -10.72 3.21 2.29
C LYS A 17 -9.22 3.17 2.04
N SER A 18 -8.44 2.63 2.98
CA SER A 18 -7.01 2.48 2.79
C SER A 18 -6.64 1.05 2.42
N TYR A 19 -5.81 0.92 1.40
CA TYR A 19 -5.26 -0.36 0.92
C TYR A 19 -3.80 -0.53 1.35
N TRP A 20 -3.48 -0.14 2.58
CA TRP A 20 -2.11 -0.12 3.09
C TRP A 20 -1.36 -1.47 2.96
N ARG A 21 -2.09 -2.61 3.07
CA ARG A 21 -1.50 -3.94 2.86
C ARG A 21 -1.06 -4.15 1.41
N LEU A 22 -1.82 -3.63 0.43
CA LEU A 22 -1.44 -3.65 -0.97
C LEU A 22 -0.14 -2.88 -1.18
N HIS A 23 -0.09 -1.63 -0.73
CA HIS A 23 1.10 -0.78 -0.88
C HIS A 23 2.32 -1.41 -0.22
N ARG A 24 2.17 -1.92 1.00
CA ARG A 24 3.24 -2.61 1.70
C ARG A 24 3.76 -3.82 0.93
N ASN A 25 2.89 -4.63 0.34
CA ASN A 25 3.31 -5.82 -0.39
C ASN A 25 3.95 -5.48 -1.74
N VAL A 26 3.47 -4.46 -2.44
CA VAL A 26 4.05 -3.99 -3.70
C VAL A 26 5.45 -3.40 -3.48
N ASP A 27 5.63 -2.63 -2.40
CA ASP A 27 6.89 -1.97 -2.07
C ASP A 27 7.86 -2.86 -1.27
N MET A 28 7.44 -4.04 -0.81
CA MET A 28 8.26 -4.92 0.02
C MET A 28 9.64 -5.26 -0.59
N PRO A 29 9.76 -5.46 -1.91
CA PRO A 29 11.06 -5.68 -2.53
C PRO A 29 12.09 -4.58 -2.27
N TYR A 30 11.65 -3.38 -1.91
CA TYR A 30 12.55 -2.28 -1.54
C TYR A 30 13.48 -2.64 -0.37
N LEU A 31 13.02 -3.44 0.56
CA LEU A 31 13.81 -3.86 1.73
C LEU A 31 15.07 -4.66 1.32
N PHE A 32 15.02 -5.34 0.18
CA PHE A 32 16.08 -6.21 -0.31
C PHE A 32 16.84 -5.63 -1.49
N LEU A 33 16.17 -4.89 -2.35
CA LEU A 33 16.67 -4.42 -3.64
C LEU A 33 16.89 -2.90 -3.70
N GLY A 34 16.51 -2.17 -2.66
CA GLY A 34 16.58 -0.72 -2.63
C GLY A 34 15.85 -0.10 -3.84
N ARG A 35 16.52 0.83 -4.55
CA ARG A 35 15.90 1.54 -5.69
C ARG A 35 15.55 0.64 -6.88
N LYS A 36 16.12 -0.56 -6.95
CA LYS A 36 15.84 -1.54 -8.02
C LYS A 36 14.55 -2.34 -7.79
N HIS A 37 13.85 -2.15 -6.67
CA HIS A 37 12.63 -2.90 -6.32
C HIS A 37 11.53 -2.79 -7.38
N ARG A 38 11.48 -1.71 -8.17
CA ARG A 38 10.49 -1.51 -9.23
C ARG A 38 10.54 -2.52 -10.38
N VAL A 39 11.59 -3.33 -10.46
CA VAL A 39 11.63 -4.48 -11.36
C VAL A 39 10.57 -5.52 -11.00
N PHE A 40 10.13 -5.51 -9.73
CA PHE A 40 9.10 -6.42 -9.21
C PHE A 40 7.83 -5.64 -8.87
N PHE A 41 6.69 -6.15 -9.27
CA PHE A 41 5.34 -5.72 -8.88
C PHE A 41 4.90 -4.30 -9.25
N HIS A 42 5.75 -3.50 -9.89
CA HIS A 42 5.38 -2.14 -10.34
C HIS A 42 4.97 -2.09 -11.82
N ASP A 43 4.84 -3.23 -12.48
CA ASP A 43 4.03 -3.34 -13.69
C ASP A 43 2.55 -3.46 -13.29
N GLY A 44 1.66 -2.87 -14.08
CA GLY A 44 0.23 -2.83 -13.74
C GLY A 44 -0.39 -4.21 -13.53
N ALA A 45 0.04 -5.24 -14.30
CA ALA A 45 -0.52 -6.58 -14.23
C ALA A 45 -0.15 -7.29 -12.92
N SER A 46 1.13 -7.25 -12.53
CA SER A 46 1.58 -7.84 -11.26
C SER A 46 0.94 -7.18 -10.04
N THR A 47 0.82 -5.85 -10.07
CA THR A 47 0.21 -5.09 -8.97
C THR A 47 -1.28 -5.43 -8.83
N ILE A 48 -2.01 -5.56 -9.95
CA ILE A 48 -3.40 -6.00 -9.96
C ILE A 48 -3.53 -7.44 -9.43
N ALA A 49 -2.63 -8.33 -9.82
CA ALA A 49 -2.65 -9.71 -9.32
C ALA A 49 -2.47 -9.78 -7.79
N ILE A 50 -1.59 -8.94 -7.21
CA ILE A 50 -1.46 -8.78 -5.75
C ILE A 50 -2.77 -8.25 -5.15
N ALA A 51 -3.38 -7.23 -5.75
CA ALA A 51 -4.63 -6.66 -5.26
C ALA A 51 -5.75 -7.71 -5.21
N ARG A 52 -5.92 -8.49 -6.27
CA ARG A 52 -6.89 -9.59 -6.34
C ARG A 52 -6.65 -10.67 -5.28
N GLN A 53 -5.39 -10.98 -5.01
CA GLN A 53 -5.03 -11.94 -4.00
C GLN A 53 -5.31 -11.47 -2.57
N LEU A 54 -5.03 -10.21 -2.28
CA LEU A 54 -5.21 -9.62 -0.95
C LEU A 54 -6.66 -9.23 -0.66
N TYR A 55 -7.42 -8.89 -1.71
CA TYR A 55 -8.78 -8.36 -1.64
C TYR A 55 -9.67 -8.98 -2.73
N PRO A 56 -9.92 -10.32 -2.69
CA PRO A 56 -10.54 -11.05 -3.80
C PRO A 56 -11.97 -10.58 -4.15
N ASN A 57 -12.66 -9.92 -3.22
CA ASN A 57 -14.05 -9.46 -3.40
C ASN A 57 -14.16 -7.93 -3.45
N ASP A 58 -13.06 -7.22 -3.71
CA ASP A 58 -13.03 -5.76 -3.71
C ASP A 58 -12.47 -5.22 -5.03
N PRO A 59 -13.33 -4.86 -5.99
CA PRO A 59 -12.90 -4.36 -7.30
C PRO A 59 -12.14 -3.01 -7.20
N LEU A 60 -12.37 -2.23 -6.14
CA LEU A 60 -11.64 -0.98 -5.91
C LEU A 60 -10.17 -1.23 -5.56
N ALA A 61 -9.81 -2.42 -5.07
CA ALA A 61 -8.43 -2.78 -4.80
C ALA A 61 -7.59 -2.82 -6.09
N GLU A 62 -8.16 -3.23 -7.22
CA GLU A 62 -7.48 -3.21 -8.51
C GLU A 62 -7.22 -1.76 -8.98
N GLN A 63 -8.19 -0.87 -8.76
CA GLN A 63 -8.02 0.55 -9.06
C GLN A 63 -6.95 1.17 -8.15
N ALA A 64 -6.92 0.83 -6.87
CA ALA A 64 -5.87 1.26 -5.95
C ALA A 64 -4.48 0.77 -6.37
N ALA A 65 -4.38 -0.44 -6.94
CA ALA A 65 -3.15 -0.98 -7.51
C ALA A 65 -2.64 -0.13 -8.70
N ILE A 66 -3.53 0.25 -9.61
CA ILE A 66 -3.20 1.11 -10.74
C ILE A 66 -2.76 2.50 -10.26
N VAL A 67 -3.52 3.09 -9.33
CA VAL A 67 -3.21 4.39 -8.75
C VAL A 67 -1.84 4.37 -8.05
N HIS A 68 -1.49 3.28 -7.34
CA HIS A 68 -0.17 3.12 -6.73
C HIS A 68 0.96 3.27 -7.76
N CYS A 69 0.91 2.53 -8.86
CA CYS A 69 1.93 2.59 -9.92
C CYS A 69 2.00 3.97 -10.58
N GLN A 70 0.84 4.58 -10.84
CA GLN A 70 0.77 5.93 -11.44
C GLN A 70 1.36 6.98 -10.51
N LEU A 71 1.02 6.92 -9.22
CA LEU A 71 1.51 7.85 -8.21
C LEU A 71 3.03 7.77 -8.06
N ASP A 72 3.58 6.56 -8.06
CA ASP A 72 5.03 6.33 -8.03
C ASP A 72 5.73 6.94 -9.24
N THR A 73 5.13 6.81 -10.41
CA THR A 73 5.65 7.38 -11.65
C THR A 73 5.62 8.90 -11.60
N LEU A 74 4.49 9.49 -11.23
CA LEU A 74 4.31 10.94 -11.11
C LEU A 74 5.26 11.56 -10.08
N CYS A 75 5.36 10.96 -8.90
CA CYS A 75 6.25 11.45 -7.84
C CYS A 75 7.74 11.30 -8.17
N THR A 76 8.07 10.42 -9.11
CA THR A 76 9.44 10.29 -9.60
C THR A 76 9.74 11.33 -10.66
N ALA A 77 8.78 11.62 -11.53
CA ALA A 77 8.91 12.62 -12.59
C ALA A 77 8.88 14.05 -12.03
N ASP A 78 8.09 14.30 -10.97
CA ASP A 78 7.93 15.61 -10.36
C ASP A 78 8.20 15.57 -8.83
N PRO A 79 9.43 15.92 -8.40
CA PRO A 79 9.78 15.98 -6.98
C PRO A 79 9.02 17.04 -6.19
N LEU A 80 8.55 18.12 -6.83
CA LEU A 80 7.77 19.16 -6.17
C LEU A 80 6.36 18.66 -5.86
N PHE A 81 5.72 18.02 -6.81
CA PHE A 81 4.46 17.34 -6.63
C PHE A 81 4.51 16.33 -5.47
N LYS A 82 5.58 15.51 -5.43
CA LYS A 82 5.82 14.59 -4.32
C LYS A 82 5.86 15.30 -2.96
N LYS A 83 6.61 16.41 -2.84
CA LYS A 83 6.70 17.17 -1.59
C LYS A 83 5.34 17.72 -1.15
N GLN A 84 4.53 18.21 -2.09
CA GLN A 84 3.19 18.70 -1.80
C GLN A 84 2.28 17.59 -1.29
N LEU A 85 2.28 16.42 -1.94
CA LEU A 85 1.50 15.26 -1.49
C LEU A 85 1.94 14.76 -0.12
N ASP A 86 3.24 14.62 0.12
CA ASP A 86 3.78 14.19 1.41
C ASP A 86 3.39 15.18 2.53
N PHE A 87 3.36 16.48 2.23
CA PHE A 87 2.89 17.49 3.16
C PHE A 87 1.41 17.32 3.50
N LEU A 88 0.52 17.15 2.50
CA LEU A 88 -0.91 16.93 2.70
C LEU A 88 -1.18 15.65 3.48
N ALA A 89 -0.52 14.56 3.15
CA ALA A 89 -0.63 13.29 3.85
C ALA A 89 -0.20 13.38 5.33
N ASN A 90 0.83 14.17 5.62
CA ASN A 90 1.27 14.42 6.99
C ASN A 90 0.27 15.28 7.77
N LEU A 91 -0.33 16.29 7.15
CA LEU A 91 -1.39 17.10 7.76
C LEU A 91 -2.62 16.25 8.11
N ASP A 92 -3.09 15.42 7.18
CA ASP A 92 -4.20 14.51 7.42
C ASP A 92 -3.90 13.53 8.56
N ALA A 93 -2.71 12.93 8.57
CA ALA A 93 -2.29 12.04 9.65
C ALA A 93 -2.26 12.72 11.02
N ARG A 94 -1.87 14.00 11.09
CA ARG A 94 -1.92 14.80 12.33
C ARG A 94 -3.36 15.02 12.78
N LYS A 95 -4.25 15.48 11.90
CA LYS A 95 -5.68 15.69 12.17
C LYS A 95 -6.34 14.42 12.70
N ARG A 96 -6.08 13.26 12.08
CA ARG A 96 -6.62 11.96 12.52
C ARG A 96 -6.11 11.54 13.90
N ARG A 97 -4.85 11.84 14.24
CA ARG A 97 -4.29 11.59 15.58
C ARG A 97 -4.94 12.48 16.65
N GLU A 98 -5.15 13.75 16.34
CA GLU A 98 -5.80 14.70 17.25
C GLU A 98 -7.27 14.31 17.49
N ALA A 99 -8.01 13.97 16.43
CA ALA A 99 -9.38 13.47 16.52
C ALA A 99 -9.49 12.20 17.38
N LYS A 100 -8.50 11.28 17.28
CA LYS A 100 -8.44 10.08 18.15
C LYS A 100 -8.17 10.43 19.60
N LYS A 101 -7.33 11.42 19.89
CA LYS A 101 -7.04 11.85 21.28
C LYS A 101 -8.28 12.47 21.92
N THR A 102 -9.02 13.30 21.21
CA THR A 102 -10.27 13.92 21.70
C THR A 102 -11.43 12.91 21.81
N GLY A 103 -11.47 11.90 20.93
CA GLY A 103 -12.47 10.81 20.99
C GLY A 103 -12.14 9.71 21.99
N ALA A 104 -10.89 9.55 22.43
CA ALA A 104 -10.44 8.50 23.35
C ALA A 104 -10.81 8.77 24.83
N GLN A 105 -11.36 9.95 25.17
CA GLN A 105 -12.00 10.16 26.46
C GLN A 105 -13.37 9.45 26.59
N ARG A 106 -13.87 8.85 25.51
CA ARG A 106 -15.10 8.05 25.52
C ARG A 106 -14.83 6.61 25.09
N LYS A 107 -14.73 5.71 26.08
CA LYS A 107 -14.73 4.25 26.02
C LYS A 107 -13.36 3.57 26.10
N LYS A 108 -12.95 3.30 27.36
CA LYS A 108 -12.31 2.03 27.71
C LYS A 108 -13.33 0.92 27.45
N THR A 109 -13.26 0.25 26.31
CA THR A 109 -13.89 -1.04 26.08
C THR A 109 -12.89 -2.03 25.57
N LYS A 110 -12.79 -3.10 26.34
CA LYS A 110 -12.11 -4.39 26.21
C LYS A 110 -11.45 -4.71 24.86
N SER A 111 -10.15 -4.96 24.96
CA SER A 111 -9.27 -5.63 24.03
C SER A 111 -9.92 -6.84 23.36
N SER A 112 -10.23 -6.76 22.09
CA SER A 112 -10.28 -7.94 21.24
C SER A 112 -8.86 -8.26 20.81
N LYS A 113 -8.38 -9.47 21.11
CA LYS A 113 -7.11 -10.02 20.63
C LYS A 113 -7.07 -9.88 19.11
N LYS A 114 -6.24 -8.96 18.62
CA LYS A 114 -5.90 -8.86 17.20
C LYS A 114 -5.13 -10.11 16.85
N THR A 115 -5.74 -11.04 16.14
CA THR A 115 -5.01 -12.10 15.42
C THR A 115 -4.09 -11.39 14.44
N LEU A 116 -2.80 -11.41 14.73
CA LEU A 116 -1.77 -10.88 13.85
C LEU A 116 -1.78 -11.79 12.61
N CYS A 117 -2.45 -11.37 11.54
CA CYS A 117 -2.28 -12.00 10.25
C CYS A 117 -0.80 -11.81 9.86
N ARG A 118 -0.04 -12.89 9.92
CA ARG A 118 1.35 -12.93 9.48
C ARG A 118 1.39 -12.53 8.00
N ASP A 119 2.24 -11.57 7.66
CA ASP A 119 2.41 -11.13 6.27
C ASP A 119 3.05 -12.28 5.48
N PRO A 120 2.50 -12.68 4.31
CA PRO A 120 3.05 -13.78 3.52
C PRO A 120 4.48 -13.55 3.02
N PHE A 121 5.03 -12.34 3.25
CA PHE A 121 6.37 -11.96 2.80
C PHE A 121 7.34 -11.66 3.95
N GLU A 122 7.20 -12.33 5.09
CA GLU A 122 8.14 -12.13 6.22
C GLU A 122 9.55 -12.67 5.94
N ASP A 123 9.67 -13.61 4.99
CA ASP A 123 10.90 -14.28 4.63
C ASP A 123 11.24 -14.03 3.16
N PHE A 124 12.53 -13.78 2.84
CA PHE A 124 12.97 -13.47 1.48
C PHE A 124 12.75 -14.63 0.51
N ASP A 125 12.96 -15.88 0.94
CA ASP A 125 12.73 -17.05 0.09
C ASP A 125 11.23 -17.23 -0.21
N ALA A 126 10.37 -17.04 0.79
CA ALA A 126 8.94 -17.02 0.61
C ALA A 126 8.50 -15.88 -0.33
N PHE A 127 9.13 -14.70 -0.22
CA PHE A 127 8.92 -13.59 -1.12
C PHE A 127 9.28 -13.95 -2.56
N LEU A 128 10.45 -14.53 -2.82
CA LEU A 128 10.89 -14.90 -4.19
C LEU A 128 9.93 -15.91 -4.83
N LYS A 129 9.52 -16.94 -4.07
CA LYS A 129 8.54 -17.92 -4.54
C LYS A 129 7.22 -17.25 -4.91
N LYS A 130 6.74 -16.36 -4.06
CA LYS A 130 5.49 -15.65 -4.30
C LYS A 130 5.59 -14.68 -5.48
N ALA A 131 6.74 -14.02 -5.67
CA ALA A 131 7.00 -13.18 -6.82
C ALA A 131 6.88 -13.95 -8.13
N GLN A 132 7.44 -15.15 -8.20
CA GLN A 132 7.35 -16.02 -9.38
C GLN A 132 5.89 -16.44 -9.66
N GLU A 133 5.14 -16.81 -8.62
CA GLU A 133 3.72 -17.17 -8.74
C GLU A 133 2.91 -16.00 -9.33
N ILE A 134 3.10 -14.79 -8.80
CA ILE A 134 2.40 -13.58 -9.25
C ILE A 134 2.76 -13.22 -10.68
N GLN A 135 4.05 -13.32 -11.06
CA GLN A 135 4.49 -13.08 -12.44
C GLN A 135 3.91 -14.09 -13.43
N GLN A 136 3.75 -15.35 -13.02
CA GLN A 136 3.08 -16.36 -13.84
C GLN A 136 1.59 -16.03 -14.02
N MET A 137 0.91 -15.63 -12.96
CA MET A 137 -0.50 -15.25 -13.01
C MET A 137 -0.72 -14.01 -13.90
N SER A 138 0.18 -13.02 -13.87
CA SER A 138 0.07 -11.82 -14.68
C SER A 138 0.22 -12.08 -16.19
N LYS A 139 0.93 -13.16 -16.58
CA LYS A 139 1.04 -13.59 -17.99
C LYS A 139 -0.21 -14.30 -18.52
N MET A 140 -1.11 -14.72 -17.63
CA MET A 140 -2.36 -15.42 -17.97
C MET A 140 -3.55 -14.45 -18.06
N LEU A 141 -3.36 -13.19 -17.67
CA LEU A 141 -4.34 -12.10 -17.76
C LEU A 141 -4.21 -11.32 -19.07
#